data_a4ef7d5b9e093a803ce124493fcb1303
#
_entry.id   a4ef7d5b9e093a803ce124493fcb1303
#
_cell.length_a   1.000
_cell.length_b   1.000
_cell.length_c   1.000
_cell.angle_alpha   90.00
_cell.angle_beta   90.00
_cell.angle_gamma   90.00
#
_symmetry.space_group_name_H-M   'P 1'
#
loop_
_entity.id
_entity.type
_entity.pdbx_description
1 polymer ?
#
loop_
_entity_poly.entity_id
_entity_poly.type
_entity_poly.pdbx_seq_one_letter_code
_entity_poly.pdbx_strand_id
1 'polypeptide(L)'
;MAVKIRLKRMGKIRAPFYRIVVADSRKKRDGAVIEEIGKYHPTEEPSFIEVKSERAQYWLSVGAQPTEQVAAILKITGDWQKFKGEEGAEGTLKTKAPKKSAEELIAEADKAAAEKREAAAKAKAEAEKPAEEEAAAEEASEETAEAPAEEAAEEATEEA
;
A
#
# COMPACT_ATOMS: atom_id res chain seq x y z
N MET A 1 26.55 -40.02 -2.66
CA MET A 1 26.01 -39.23 -1.53
C MET A 1 24.69 -38.65 -1.92
N ALA A 2 23.68 -38.68 -1.04
CA ALA A 2 22.37 -38.12 -1.36
C ALA A 2 22.39 -36.62 -1.16
N VAL A 3 22.13 -35.85 -2.22
CA VAL A 3 21.99 -34.40 -2.19
C VAL A 3 20.54 -34.05 -1.92
N LYS A 4 20.30 -33.10 -1.00
CA LYS A 4 18.96 -32.62 -0.64
C LYS A 4 18.85 -31.11 -0.80
N ILE A 5 17.68 -30.67 -1.26
CA ILE A 5 17.29 -29.26 -1.25
C ILE A 5 16.48 -29.02 0.01
N ARG A 6 16.95 -28.13 0.89
CA ARG A 6 16.34 -27.90 2.21
C ARG A 6 16.39 -26.45 2.63
N LEU A 7 15.66 -26.10 3.68
CA LEU A 7 15.68 -24.78 4.29
C LEU A 7 16.80 -24.70 5.36
N LYS A 8 17.70 -23.75 5.22
CA LYS A 8 18.67 -23.33 6.24
C LYS A 8 18.08 -22.18 7.01
N ARG A 9 17.94 -22.31 8.33
CA ARG A 9 17.42 -21.25 9.17
C ARG A 9 18.50 -20.21 9.45
N MET A 10 18.12 -18.96 9.32
CA MET A 10 18.91 -17.78 9.64
C MET A 10 18.07 -16.80 10.47
N GLY A 11 18.67 -15.67 10.87
CA GLY A 11 17.98 -14.69 11.69
C GLY A 11 18.06 -14.99 13.19
N LYS A 12 17.35 -14.21 13.97
CA LYS A 12 17.32 -14.27 15.43
C LYS A 12 16.02 -14.91 15.97
N ILE A 13 15.91 -15.02 17.28
CA ILE A 13 14.68 -15.47 17.96
C ILE A 13 13.55 -14.52 17.62
N ARG A 14 12.37 -15.06 17.26
CA ARG A 14 11.16 -14.35 16.82
C ARG A 14 11.25 -13.60 15.48
N ALA A 15 12.40 -13.64 14.79
CA ALA A 15 12.54 -13.10 13.43
C ALA A 15 13.27 -14.14 12.53
N PRO A 16 12.65 -15.30 12.27
CA PRO A 16 13.25 -16.33 11.43
C PRO A 16 13.15 -15.94 9.96
N PHE A 17 14.21 -16.15 9.21
CA PHE A 17 14.20 -16.23 7.76
C PHE A 17 15.02 -17.42 7.30
N TYR A 18 14.76 -17.86 6.08
CA TYR A 18 15.33 -19.09 5.57
C TYR A 18 16.00 -18.86 4.22
N ARG A 19 17.05 -19.63 3.98
CA ARG A 19 17.63 -19.81 2.66
C ARG A 19 17.27 -21.18 2.13
N ILE A 20 16.89 -21.24 0.87
CA ILE A 20 16.70 -22.50 0.16
C ILE A 20 18.09 -22.92 -0.33
N VAL A 21 18.56 -24.04 0.15
CA VAL A 21 19.95 -24.47 -0.06
C VAL A 21 20.01 -25.91 -0.51
N VAL A 22 21.04 -26.19 -1.31
CA VAL A 22 21.45 -27.54 -1.71
C VAL A 22 22.56 -27.98 -0.76
N ALA A 23 22.39 -29.12 -0.13
CA ALA A 23 23.37 -29.65 0.81
C ALA A 23 23.36 -31.19 0.81
N ASP A 24 24.47 -31.77 1.26
CA ASP A 24 24.56 -33.19 1.56
C ASP A 24 23.57 -33.55 2.70
N SER A 25 22.91 -34.68 2.54
CA SER A 25 21.94 -35.20 3.52
C SER A 25 22.52 -35.42 4.94
N ARG A 26 23.80 -35.70 5.04
CA ARG A 26 24.52 -35.95 6.29
C ARG A 26 24.92 -34.68 7.05
N LYS A 27 24.96 -33.53 6.40
CA LYS A 27 25.34 -32.27 7.01
C LYS A 27 24.24 -31.72 7.92
N LYS A 28 24.61 -30.99 8.96
CA LYS A 28 23.68 -30.29 9.86
C LYS A 28 22.83 -29.30 9.05
N ARG A 29 21.59 -29.04 9.47
CA ARG A 29 20.65 -28.14 8.78
C ARG A 29 21.27 -26.78 8.45
N ASP A 30 21.94 -26.15 9.39
CA ASP A 30 22.51 -24.81 9.27
C ASP A 30 24.03 -24.84 8.99
N GLY A 31 24.55 -26.01 8.58
CA GLY A 31 25.99 -26.23 8.30
C GLY A 31 26.41 -25.77 6.90
N ALA A 32 27.51 -26.37 6.42
CA ALA A 32 28.05 -26.11 5.09
C ALA A 32 27.05 -26.51 4.01
N VAL A 33 26.87 -25.65 3.02
CA VAL A 33 25.98 -25.83 1.86
C VAL A 33 26.80 -25.90 0.58
N ILE A 34 26.29 -26.57 -0.44
CA ILE A 34 26.89 -26.63 -1.76
C ILE A 34 26.55 -25.35 -2.54
N GLU A 35 25.24 -24.99 -2.54
CA GLU A 35 24.74 -23.81 -3.25
C GLU A 35 23.51 -23.23 -2.55
N GLU A 36 23.32 -21.91 -2.65
CA GLU A 36 22.10 -21.20 -2.22
C GLU A 36 21.27 -20.86 -3.47
N ILE A 37 20.07 -21.40 -3.56
CA ILE A 37 19.18 -21.23 -4.71
C ILE A 37 17.99 -20.30 -4.47
N GLY A 38 17.76 -19.88 -3.21
CA GLY A 38 16.64 -18.98 -2.94
C GLY A 38 16.55 -18.47 -1.52
N LYS A 39 15.55 -17.62 -1.31
CA LYS A 39 15.21 -17.00 -0.02
C LYS A 39 13.75 -17.26 0.31
N TYR A 40 13.46 -17.41 1.59
CA TYR A 40 12.10 -17.57 2.10
C TYR A 40 11.93 -16.82 3.41
N HIS A 41 11.02 -15.84 3.46
CA HIS A 41 10.69 -15.08 4.65
C HIS A 41 9.21 -15.32 5.00
N PRO A 42 8.91 -16.14 5.99
CA PRO A 42 7.54 -16.47 6.35
C PRO A 42 6.81 -15.37 7.11
N THR A 43 7.55 -14.45 7.76
CA THR A 43 6.98 -13.39 8.61
C THR A 43 6.48 -12.18 7.85
N GLU A 44 6.72 -12.12 6.55
CA GLU A 44 6.20 -11.05 5.70
C GLU A 44 4.79 -11.39 5.19
N GLU A 45 3.97 -10.37 4.98
CA GLU A 45 2.63 -10.51 4.39
C GLU A 45 2.57 -9.73 3.06
N PRO A 46 2.38 -10.42 1.94
CA PRO A 46 2.50 -11.86 1.73
C PRO A 46 3.93 -12.37 1.98
N SER A 47 4.09 -13.66 2.32
CA SER A 47 5.40 -14.26 2.57
C SER A 47 6.31 -14.10 1.34
N PHE A 48 7.54 -13.65 1.59
CA PHE A 48 8.50 -13.43 0.52
C PHE A 48 9.18 -14.74 0.12
N ILE A 49 9.04 -15.11 -1.15
CA ILE A 49 9.66 -16.30 -1.74
C ILE A 49 10.40 -15.86 -3.00
N GLU A 50 11.68 -16.13 -3.03
CA GLU A 50 12.53 -15.90 -4.20
C GLU A 50 13.30 -17.18 -4.49
N VAL A 51 13.15 -17.73 -5.69
CA VAL A 51 13.83 -18.95 -6.14
C VAL A 51 14.50 -18.69 -7.49
N LYS A 52 15.75 -19.08 -7.62
CA LYS A 52 16.45 -19.12 -8.90
C LYS A 52 16.00 -20.36 -9.68
N SER A 53 14.99 -20.19 -10.52
CA SER A 53 14.32 -21.28 -11.23
C SER A 53 15.30 -22.17 -12.02
N GLU A 54 16.23 -21.56 -12.77
CA GLU A 54 17.24 -22.30 -13.55
C GLU A 54 18.09 -23.24 -12.69
N ARG A 55 18.54 -22.75 -11.52
CA ARG A 55 19.35 -23.54 -10.61
C ARG A 55 18.54 -24.63 -9.91
N ALA A 56 17.29 -24.32 -9.55
CA ALA A 56 16.36 -25.31 -8.99
C ALA A 56 16.13 -26.46 -10.00
N GLN A 57 15.84 -26.15 -11.26
CA GLN A 57 15.66 -27.13 -12.33
C GLN A 57 16.91 -27.99 -12.54
N TYR A 58 18.08 -27.37 -12.57
CA TYR A 58 19.35 -28.08 -12.68
C TYR A 58 19.55 -29.11 -11.57
N TRP A 59 19.36 -28.71 -10.30
CA TRP A 59 19.54 -29.62 -9.17
C TRP A 59 18.50 -30.74 -9.12
N LEU A 60 17.26 -30.44 -9.50
CA LEU A 60 16.21 -31.47 -9.63
C LEU A 60 16.56 -32.47 -10.74
N SER A 61 17.09 -32.02 -11.87
CA SER A 61 17.50 -32.93 -12.97
C SER A 61 18.70 -33.79 -12.61
N VAL A 62 19.63 -33.31 -11.79
CA VAL A 62 20.77 -34.07 -11.24
C VAL A 62 20.33 -35.07 -10.17
N GLY A 63 19.07 -34.99 -9.70
CA GLY A 63 18.51 -35.93 -8.73
C GLY A 63 18.58 -35.45 -7.29
N ALA A 64 18.74 -34.15 -7.03
CA ALA A 64 18.61 -33.61 -5.68
C ALA A 64 17.18 -33.73 -5.18
N GLN A 65 17.00 -34.27 -3.99
CA GLN A 65 15.70 -34.50 -3.39
C GLN A 65 15.25 -33.29 -2.56
N PRO A 66 14.16 -32.61 -2.90
CA PRO A 66 13.62 -31.56 -2.06
C PRO A 66 12.98 -32.15 -0.80
N THR A 67 13.10 -31.46 0.33
CA THR A 67 12.29 -31.74 1.52
C THR A 67 10.83 -31.34 1.27
N GLU A 68 9.89 -31.88 2.04
CA GLU A 68 8.46 -31.58 1.89
C GLU A 68 8.16 -30.09 1.89
N GLN A 69 8.81 -29.32 2.79
CA GLN A 69 8.66 -27.88 2.90
C GLN A 69 9.13 -27.16 1.63
N VAL A 70 10.29 -27.58 1.09
CA VAL A 70 10.82 -27.01 -0.16
C VAL A 70 9.96 -27.43 -1.36
N ALA A 71 9.48 -28.68 -1.39
CA ALA A 71 8.57 -29.11 -2.43
C ALA A 71 7.27 -28.27 -2.46
N ALA A 72 6.72 -27.92 -1.28
CA ALA A 72 5.58 -27.02 -1.20
C ALA A 72 5.92 -25.60 -1.76
N ILE A 73 7.07 -25.06 -1.43
CA ILE A 73 7.54 -23.76 -1.96
C ILE A 73 7.70 -23.83 -3.48
N LEU A 74 8.35 -24.88 -4.00
CA LEU A 74 8.55 -25.07 -5.44
C LEU A 74 7.22 -25.26 -6.22
N LYS A 75 6.19 -25.82 -5.56
CA LYS A 75 4.84 -25.86 -6.15
C LYS A 75 4.19 -24.49 -6.23
N ILE A 76 4.40 -23.62 -5.23
CA ILE A 76 3.88 -22.26 -5.23
C ILE A 76 4.58 -21.40 -6.29
N THR A 77 5.89 -21.57 -6.50
CA THR A 77 6.64 -20.86 -7.54
C THR A 77 6.43 -21.43 -8.95
N GLY A 78 5.86 -22.61 -9.08
CA GLY A 78 5.67 -23.28 -10.37
C GLY A 78 6.87 -24.11 -10.84
N ASP A 79 7.99 -24.08 -10.13
CA ASP A 79 9.21 -24.78 -10.53
C ASP A 79 9.07 -26.30 -10.48
N TRP A 80 8.28 -26.81 -9.55
CA TRP A 80 7.99 -28.24 -9.45
C TRP A 80 7.20 -28.76 -10.64
N GLN A 81 6.18 -28.01 -11.06
CA GLN A 81 5.36 -28.31 -12.23
C GLN A 81 6.19 -28.26 -13.52
N LYS A 82 7.07 -27.25 -13.67
CA LYS A 82 8.02 -27.15 -14.78
C LYS A 82 8.91 -28.39 -14.87
N PHE A 83 9.44 -28.86 -13.74
CA PHE A 83 10.30 -30.04 -13.69
C PHE A 83 9.55 -31.31 -14.07
N LYS A 84 8.32 -31.47 -13.63
CA LYS A 84 7.50 -32.64 -13.92
C LYS A 84 6.76 -32.57 -15.26
N GLY A 85 6.69 -31.41 -15.91
CA GLY A 85 5.90 -31.19 -17.11
C GLY A 85 4.39 -31.20 -16.84
N GLU A 86 3.98 -30.89 -15.60
CA GLU A 86 2.58 -30.79 -15.19
C GLU A 86 2.03 -29.38 -15.52
N GLU A 87 0.71 -29.25 -15.65
CA GLU A 87 0.04 -27.95 -15.80
C GLU A 87 0.22 -27.10 -14.53
N GLY A 88 0.20 -25.76 -14.66
CA GLY A 88 0.36 -24.83 -13.54
C GLY A 88 1.81 -24.32 -13.35
N ALA A 89 2.61 -24.35 -14.40
CA ALA A 89 4.00 -23.87 -14.40
C ALA A 89 4.15 -22.36 -14.08
N GLU A 90 3.08 -21.56 -14.16
CA GLU A 90 3.07 -20.14 -13.79
C GLU A 90 3.15 -19.91 -12.28
N GLY A 91 2.79 -20.94 -11.48
CA GLY A 91 2.76 -20.86 -10.04
C GLY A 91 1.59 -20.02 -9.50
N THR A 92 1.47 -19.99 -8.17
CA THR A 92 0.43 -19.24 -7.43
C THR A 92 1.02 -18.22 -6.47
N LEU A 93 2.25 -17.75 -6.76
CA LEU A 93 3.00 -16.86 -5.89
C LEU A 93 2.30 -15.50 -5.78
N LYS A 94 1.91 -15.11 -4.57
CA LYS A 94 1.42 -13.77 -4.25
C LYS A 94 2.62 -12.87 -3.95
N THR A 95 2.88 -11.90 -4.81
CA THR A 95 3.92 -10.89 -4.60
C THR A 95 3.31 -9.64 -3.99
N LYS A 96 4.06 -8.99 -3.09
CA LYS A 96 3.68 -7.68 -2.59
C LYS A 96 3.72 -6.67 -3.72
N ALA A 97 2.67 -5.86 -3.83
CA ALA A 97 2.67 -4.76 -4.79
C ALA A 97 3.92 -3.88 -4.59
N PRO A 98 4.58 -3.43 -5.66
CA PRO A 98 5.71 -2.53 -5.55
C PRO A 98 5.28 -1.30 -4.76
N LYS A 99 6.08 -0.91 -3.77
CA LYS A 99 5.83 0.34 -3.06
C LYS A 99 5.95 1.47 -4.07
N LYS A 100 4.93 2.33 -4.11
CA LYS A 100 4.99 3.57 -4.89
C LYS A 100 6.28 4.31 -4.53
N SER A 101 6.92 4.93 -5.49
CA SER A 101 8.11 5.74 -5.23
C SER A 101 7.75 6.90 -4.28
N ALA A 102 8.74 7.41 -3.55
CA ALA A 102 8.52 8.56 -2.66
C ALA A 102 7.98 9.76 -3.44
N GLU A 103 8.42 9.95 -4.69
CA GLU A 103 7.97 11.01 -5.59
C GLU A 103 6.50 10.84 -5.98
N GLU A 104 6.05 9.62 -6.28
CA GLU A 104 4.64 9.34 -6.59
C GLU A 104 3.73 9.56 -5.39
N LEU A 105 4.18 9.19 -4.18
CA LEU A 105 3.43 9.41 -2.94
C LEU A 105 3.31 10.89 -2.63
N ILE A 106 4.36 11.68 -2.86
CA ILE A 106 4.34 13.14 -2.70
C ILE A 106 3.38 13.75 -3.72
N ALA A 107 3.49 13.39 -4.99
CA ALA A 107 2.61 13.90 -6.03
C ALA A 107 1.12 13.56 -5.80
N GLU A 108 0.84 12.36 -5.27
CA GLU A 108 -0.52 11.93 -4.91
C GLU A 108 -1.05 12.71 -3.68
N ALA A 109 -0.17 12.94 -2.69
CA ALA A 109 -0.50 13.75 -1.52
C ALA A 109 -0.74 15.23 -1.88
N ASP A 110 0.07 15.80 -2.78
CA ASP A 110 -0.09 17.18 -3.26
C ASP A 110 -1.40 17.35 -4.04
N LYS A 111 -1.76 16.39 -4.89
CA LYS A 111 -3.05 16.41 -5.60
C LYS A 111 -4.22 16.34 -4.62
N ALA A 112 -4.17 15.42 -3.67
CA ALA A 112 -5.21 15.29 -2.65
C ALA A 112 -5.31 16.53 -1.75
N ALA A 113 -4.21 17.20 -1.48
CA ALA A 113 -4.18 18.45 -0.74
C ALA A 113 -4.75 19.61 -1.56
N ALA A 114 -4.46 19.69 -2.87
CA ALA A 114 -5.02 20.67 -3.79
C ALA A 114 -6.55 20.51 -3.91
N GLU A 115 -7.04 19.31 -4.13
CA GLU A 115 -8.49 19.02 -4.19
C GLU A 115 -9.22 19.42 -2.90
N LYS A 116 -8.61 19.12 -1.74
CA LYS A 116 -9.17 19.54 -0.44
C LYS A 116 -9.18 21.06 -0.27
N ARG A 117 -8.16 21.77 -0.76
CA ARG A 117 -8.09 23.23 -0.72
C ARG A 117 -9.15 23.85 -1.63
N GLU A 118 -9.33 23.30 -2.83
CA GLU A 118 -10.39 23.77 -3.76
C GLU A 118 -11.78 23.49 -3.21
N ALA A 119 -12.00 22.32 -2.62
CA ALA A 119 -13.29 22.00 -1.97
C ALA A 119 -13.57 22.91 -0.78
N ALA A 120 -12.55 23.20 0.05
CA ALA A 120 -12.68 24.13 1.16
C ALA A 120 -12.91 25.57 0.70
N ALA A 121 -12.24 26.00 -0.39
CA ALA A 121 -12.46 27.33 -0.98
C ALA A 121 -13.87 27.48 -1.55
N LYS A 122 -14.39 26.46 -2.24
CA LYS A 122 -15.78 26.44 -2.73
C LYS A 122 -16.80 26.46 -1.60
N ALA A 123 -16.58 25.67 -0.54
CA ALA A 123 -17.47 25.66 0.61
C ALA A 123 -17.47 27.02 1.36
N LYS A 124 -16.30 27.69 1.39
CA LYS A 124 -16.18 29.02 2.02
C LYS A 124 -16.86 30.10 1.18
N ALA A 125 -16.71 30.04 -0.14
CA ALA A 125 -17.39 30.97 -1.06
C ALA A 125 -18.90 30.76 -1.09
N GLU A 126 -19.39 29.56 -0.89
CA GLU A 126 -20.82 29.23 -0.80
C GLU A 126 -21.42 29.65 0.55
N ALA A 127 -20.62 29.59 1.63
CA ALA A 127 -21.04 30.08 2.95
C ALA A 127 -20.99 31.61 3.08
N GLU A 128 -20.18 32.30 2.27
CA GLU A 128 -20.06 33.78 2.29
C GLU A 128 -21.16 34.46 1.49
N LYS A 129 -21.76 33.78 0.49
CA LYS A 129 -22.89 34.32 -0.28
C LYS A 129 -24.17 34.61 0.54
N PRO A 130 -24.63 33.71 1.45
CA PRO A 130 -25.82 34.02 2.25
C PRO A 130 -25.59 35.12 3.29
N ALA A 131 -24.33 35.33 3.73
CA ALA A 131 -24.02 36.40 4.67
C ALA A 131 -23.99 37.81 4.04
N GLU A 132 -23.64 37.90 2.76
CA GLU A 132 -23.66 39.17 2.01
C GLU A 132 -25.08 39.55 1.61
N GLU A 133 -25.95 38.56 1.36
CA GLU A 133 -27.38 38.78 1.04
C GLU A 133 -28.19 39.18 2.31
N GLU A 134 -27.81 38.69 3.49
CA GLU A 134 -28.44 39.06 4.77
C GLU A 134 -28.00 40.47 5.25
N ALA A 135 -26.72 40.84 5.00
CA ALA A 135 -26.23 42.19 5.31
C ALA A 135 -26.85 43.26 4.39
N ALA A 136 -27.06 42.93 3.07
CA ALA A 136 -27.72 43.82 2.15
C ALA A 136 -29.23 43.99 2.43
N ALA A 137 -29.89 43.00 3.03
CA ALA A 137 -31.29 43.06 3.47
C ALA A 137 -31.45 43.88 4.76
N GLU A 138 -30.46 43.93 5.62
CA GLU A 138 -30.49 44.68 6.86
C GLU A 138 -30.25 46.20 6.63
N GLU A 139 -29.34 46.59 5.71
CA GLU A 139 -29.15 47.97 5.27
C GLU A 139 -30.41 48.54 4.56
N ALA A 140 -31.06 47.75 3.72
CA ALA A 140 -32.31 48.18 3.05
C ALA A 140 -33.51 48.34 4.02
N SER A 141 -33.47 47.71 5.18
CA SER A 141 -34.54 47.85 6.21
C SER A 141 -34.30 49.04 7.11
N GLU A 142 -33.05 49.49 7.31
CA GLU A 142 -32.73 50.65 8.11
C GLU A 142 -32.98 51.99 7.37
N GLU A 143 -32.74 52.04 6.06
CA GLU A 143 -33.03 53.21 5.24
C GLU A 143 -34.53 53.50 5.10
N THR A 144 -35.42 52.48 5.20
CA THR A 144 -36.88 52.66 5.21
C THR A 144 -37.48 53.05 6.56
N ALA A 145 -36.70 52.90 7.65
CA ALA A 145 -37.16 53.26 9.00
C ALA A 145 -36.90 54.72 9.41
N GLU A 146 -35.96 55.38 8.72
CA GLU A 146 -35.57 56.77 9.06
C GLU A 146 -36.41 57.84 8.34
N ALA A 147 -37.12 57.47 7.23
CA ALA A 147 -37.94 58.41 6.47
C ALA A 147 -39.24 58.90 7.11
N PRO A 148 -39.93 58.21 8.05
CA PRO A 148 -41.15 58.69 8.64
C PRO A 148 -40.97 59.54 9.92
N ALA A 149 -39.75 59.70 10.47
CA ALA A 149 -39.55 60.43 11.70
C ALA A 149 -39.25 61.93 11.50
N GLU A 150 -38.80 62.33 10.35
CA GLU A 150 -38.48 63.72 10.02
C GLU A 150 -39.71 64.56 9.62
N GLU A 151 -40.72 63.92 9.00
CA GLU A 151 -41.98 64.61 8.61
C GLU A 151 -42.91 64.87 9.79
N ALA A 152 -42.80 64.15 10.92
CA ALA A 152 -43.61 64.36 12.10
C ALA A 152 -43.05 65.45 13.05
N ALA A 153 -41.81 65.90 12.85
CA ALA A 153 -41.15 66.94 13.69
C ALA A 153 -41.40 68.35 13.14
N GLU A 154 -41.70 68.49 11.85
CA GLU A 154 -41.88 69.80 11.22
C GLU A 154 -43.31 70.34 11.38
N GLU A 155 -44.35 69.48 11.56
CA GLU A 155 -45.72 69.86 11.77
C GLU A 155 -46.05 70.34 13.19
N ALA A 156 -45.17 70.07 14.17
CA ALA A 156 -45.36 70.46 15.58
C ALA A 156 -44.84 71.86 15.95
N THR A 157 -44.22 72.60 15.03
CA THR A 157 -43.62 73.90 15.29
C THR A 157 -44.39 75.12 14.68
N GLU A 158 -45.48 74.85 13.98
CA GLU A 158 -46.26 75.96 13.35
C GLU A 158 -47.59 76.28 14.09
N GLU A 159 -47.93 75.68 15.21
CA GLU A 159 -49.08 76.03 16.04
C GLU A 159 -48.74 76.35 17.53
N ALA A 160 -47.92 77.44 17.74
CA ALA A 160 -47.84 78.09 19.03
C ALA A 160 -47.40 79.57 18.93
#